data_a563351f3eed5f43b71dccec0ff184f1
#
_entry.id   a563351f3eed5f43b71dccec0ff184f1
#
_cell.length_a   1.000
_cell.length_b   1.000
_cell.length_c   1.000
_cell.angle_alpha   90.00
_cell.angle_beta   90.00
_cell.angle_gamma   90.00
#
_symmetry.space_group_name_H-M   'P 1'
#
loop_
_entity.id
_entity.type
_entity.pdbx_description
1 polymer ?
#
loop_
_entity_poly.entity_id
_entity_poly.type
_entity_poly.pdbx_seq_one_letter_code
_entity_poly.pdbx_strand_id
1 'polypeptide(L)'
;MDCWNCQSELVAAPVVCPRCGKVQPVPAGATLFDALGLEPAVEVDLPTLERTYRERSLLVHPDRFATAQARERRFALEQTTLLNDAYRTLRDRAARAFYLLKLNGRDLTREDAGGQMAMPHAFLEEVMELREALDGHRAARALEPARGMAEDVGHRRAAALEEAERALRQLLSGGERAAALDSASHALARVRYFTRFLEEVEAMEEEALAQ
;
A
#
# COMPACT_ATOMS: atom_id res chain seq x y z
N MET A 1 16.01 -13.82 18.77
CA MET A 1 17.14 -12.91 18.49
C MET A 1 17.58 -12.23 19.78
N ASP A 2 18.84 -11.76 19.89
CA ASP A 2 19.33 -11.17 21.13
C ASP A 2 19.39 -9.65 21.04
N CYS A 3 19.14 -8.99 22.17
CA CYS A 3 19.28 -7.53 22.27
C CYS A 3 20.73 -7.12 22.00
N TRP A 4 20.91 -6.18 21.07
CA TRP A 4 22.24 -5.69 20.71
C TRP A 4 23.02 -5.04 21.86
N ASN A 5 22.33 -4.61 22.93
CA ASN A 5 22.94 -3.91 24.06
C ASN A 5 23.14 -4.80 25.29
N CYS A 6 22.12 -5.53 25.74
CA CYS A 6 22.20 -6.31 26.98
C CYS A 6 22.19 -7.83 26.75
N GLN A 7 22.18 -8.28 25.50
CA GLN A 7 22.23 -9.68 25.09
C GLN A 7 21.09 -10.56 25.65
N SER A 8 20.01 -9.95 26.18
CA SER A 8 18.84 -10.69 26.57
C SER A 8 18.10 -11.23 25.34
N GLU A 9 17.58 -12.44 25.44
CA GLU A 9 16.74 -13.01 24.41
C GLU A 9 15.47 -12.15 24.21
N LEU A 10 15.14 -11.87 22.93
CA LEU A 10 13.99 -11.08 22.53
C LEU A 10 12.96 -11.98 21.84
N VAL A 11 11.76 -12.02 22.40
CA VAL A 11 10.61 -12.69 21.81
C VAL A 11 9.86 -11.73 20.91
N ALA A 12 9.47 -12.17 19.70
CA ALA A 12 8.64 -11.42 18.76
C ALA A 12 9.21 -10.06 18.29
N ALA A 13 10.53 -9.90 18.23
CA ALA A 13 11.22 -8.73 17.67
C ALA A 13 10.63 -7.37 18.14
N PRO A 14 10.66 -7.06 19.43
CA PRO A 14 10.06 -5.83 19.97
C PRO A 14 10.82 -4.59 19.46
N VAL A 15 10.13 -3.49 19.26
CA VAL A 15 10.76 -2.19 18.83
C VAL A 15 11.75 -1.66 19.88
N VAL A 16 11.52 -1.96 21.16
CA VAL A 16 12.44 -1.66 22.27
C VAL A 16 12.64 -2.91 23.13
N CYS A 17 13.85 -3.08 23.63
CA CYS A 17 14.15 -4.20 24.53
C CYS A 17 13.40 -4.04 25.85
N PRO A 18 12.59 -5.03 26.28
CA PRO A 18 11.84 -4.93 27.54
C PRO A 18 12.74 -4.91 28.78
N ARG A 19 13.99 -5.40 28.67
CA ARG A 19 14.94 -5.47 29.81
C ARG A 19 15.73 -4.17 29.99
N CYS A 20 16.23 -3.57 28.88
CA CYS A 20 17.13 -2.41 29.01
C CYS A 20 16.59 -1.13 28.34
N GLY A 21 15.39 -1.15 27.75
CA GLY A 21 14.74 0.01 27.12
C GLY A 21 15.37 0.49 25.83
N LYS A 22 16.43 -0.18 25.32
CA LYS A 22 17.11 0.25 24.09
C LYS A 22 16.32 -0.11 22.84
N VAL A 23 16.25 0.84 21.89
CA VAL A 23 15.63 0.60 20.57
C VAL A 23 16.37 -0.52 19.86
N GLN A 24 15.62 -1.43 19.26
CA GLN A 24 16.16 -2.56 18.53
C GLN A 24 16.23 -2.25 17.02
N PRO A 25 17.18 -2.83 16.29
CA PRO A 25 17.22 -2.71 14.85
C PRO A 25 15.96 -3.33 14.23
N VAL A 26 15.57 -2.86 13.03
CA VAL A 26 14.56 -3.53 12.23
C VAL A 26 15.10 -4.90 11.82
N PRO A 27 14.36 -6.01 12.07
CA PRO A 27 14.79 -7.33 11.64
C PRO A 27 14.94 -7.41 10.12
N ALA A 28 15.96 -8.14 9.65
CA ALA A 28 16.11 -8.38 8.23
C ALA A 28 14.88 -9.13 7.68
N GLY A 29 14.32 -8.63 6.59
CA GLY A 29 13.13 -9.21 5.97
C GLY A 29 11.80 -8.91 6.69
N ALA A 30 11.80 -8.05 7.70
CA ALA A 30 10.57 -7.62 8.35
C ALA A 30 9.61 -6.98 7.35
N THR A 31 8.36 -7.43 7.38
CA THR A 31 7.28 -6.89 6.57
C THR A 31 6.62 -5.69 7.26
N LEU A 32 5.78 -4.95 6.52
CA LEU A 32 4.96 -3.89 7.11
C LEU A 32 3.95 -4.44 8.13
N PHE A 33 3.50 -5.67 7.96
CA PHE A 33 2.64 -6.35 8.94
C PHE A 33 3.39 -6.63 10.23
N ASP A 34 4.62 -7.16 10.15
CA ASP A 34 5.47 -7.40 11.33
C ASP A 34 5.73 -6.13 12.12
N ALA A 35 5.94 -4.99 11.42
CA ALA A 35 6.16 -3.70 12.05
C ALA A 35 5.02 -3.30 12.99
N LEU A 36 3.79 -3.73 12.72
CA LEU A 36 2.61 -3.47 13.55
C LEU A 36 2.11 -4.71 14.32
N GLY A 37 2.86 -5.83 14.26
CA GLY A 37 2.52 -7.07 14.96
C GLY A 37 1.27 -7.75 14.43
N LEU A 38 1.04 -7.64 13.13
CA LEU A 38 -0.09 -8.23 12.42
C LEU A 38 0.36 -9.39 11.55
N GLU A 39 -0.52 -10.34 11.33
CA GLU A 39 -0.37 -11.33 10.27
C GLU A 39 -0.80 -10.72 8.93
N PRO A 40 -0.19 -11.14 7.80
CA PRO A 40 -0.62 -10.71 6.47
C PRO A 40 -2.09 -11.07 6.22
N ALA A 41 -2.92 -10.04 6.04
CA ALA A 41 -4.36 -10.19 5.83
C ALA A 41 -4.91 -9.12 4.88
N VAL A 42 -5.98 -9.46 4.17
CA VAL A 42 -6.70 -8.52 3.31
C VAL A 42 -7.49 -7.53 4.16
N GLU A 43 -8.16 -8.00 5.18
CA GLU A 43 -8.90 -7.19 6.16
C GLU A 43 -8.00 -6.86 7.35
N VAL A 44 -8.02 -5.60 7.76
CA VAL A 44 -7.30 -5.11 8.94
C VAL A 44 -8.26 -4.28 9.80
N ASP A 45 -8.28 -4.56 11.10
CA ASP A 45 -9.02 -3.73 12.07
C ASP A 45 -8.32 -2.37 12.24
N LEU A 46 -8.89 -1.34 11.59
CA LEU A 46 -8.30 0.00 11.55
C LEU A 46 -8.13 0.64 12.94
N PRO A 47 -9.08 0.54 13.88
CA PRO A 47 -8.88 1.03 15.25
C PRO A 47 -7.69 0.38 15.96
N THR A 48 -7.51 -0.93 15.81
CA THR A 48 -6.36 -1.64 16.39
C THR A 48 -5.06 -1.26 15.69
N LEU A 49 -5.06 -1.14 14.35
CA LEU A 49 -3.91 -0.68 13.57
C LEU A 49 -3.43 0.69 14.05
N GLU A 50 -4.35 1.66 14.19
CA GLU A 50 -4.04 3.02 14.63
C GLU A 50 -3.51 3.05 16.06
N ARG A 51 -4.14 2.33 16.98
CA ARG A 51 -3.69 2.22 18.38
C ARG A 51 -2.27 1.66 18.44
N THR A 52 -2.00 0.54 17.78
CA THR A 52 -0.68 -0.10 17.77
C THR A 52 0.38 0.82 17.15
N TYR A 53 0.05 1.50 16.05
CA TYR A 53 0.93 2.49 15.43
C TYR A 53 1.30 3.61 16.42
N ARG A 54 0.31 4.21 17.08
CA ARG A 54 0.54 5.29 18.08
C ARG A 54 1.41 4.82 19.24
N GLU A 55 1.10 3.66 19.82
CA GLU A 55 1.86 3.09 20.93
C GLU A 55 3.33 2.86 20.54
N ARG A 56 3.58 2.20 19.41
CA ARG A 56 4.94 1.91 18.93
C ARG A 56 5.69 3.18 18.52
N SER A 57 5.03 4.14 17.87
CA SER A 57 5.64 5.42 17.47
C SER A 57 6.11 6.23 18.68
N LEU A 58 5.34 6.26 19.77
CA LEU A 58 5.76 6.91 21.01
C LEU A 58 7.03 6.30 21.62
N LEU A 59 7.24 4.99 21.44
CA LEU A 59 8.43 4.30 21.98
C LEU A 59 9.70 4.64 21.21
N VAL A 60 9.60 4.90 19.91
CA VAL A 60 10.76 5.10 19.01
C VAL A 60 10.86 6.52 18.45
N HIS A 61 10.07 7.47 18.96
CA HIS A 61 10.08 8.83 18.44
C HIS A 61 11.49 9.46 18.46
N PRO A 62 11.99 9.99 17.33
CA PRO A 62 13.37 10.46 17.22
C PRO A 62 13.80 11.47 18.30
N ASP A 63 12.90 12.34 18.73
CA ASP A 63 13.18 13.34 19.78
C ASP A 63 13.60 12.71 21.11
N ARG A 64 13.09 11.52 21.44
CA ARG A 64 13.48 10.80 22.66
C ARG A 64 14.93 10.31 22.61
N PHE A 65 15.50 10.22 21.42
CA PHE A 65 16.84 9.70 21.16
C PHE A 65 17.82 10.76 20.64
N ALA A 66 17.43 12.05 20.68
CA ALA A 66 18.27 13.15 20.16
C ALA A 66 19.67 13.17 20.81
N THR A 67 19.78 12.86 22.10
CA THR A 67 21.03 12.78 22.85
C THR A 67 21.61 11.37 23.00
N ALA A 68 20.96 10.35 22.43
CA ALA A 68 21.41 8.97 22.50
C ALA A 68 22.65 8.71 21.61
N GLN A 69 23.25 7.55 21.73
CA GLN A 69 24.36 7.12 20.88
C GLN A 69 23.93 7.06 19.41
N ALA A 70 24.84 7.31 18.48
CA ALA A 70 24.60 7.34 17.03
C ALA A 70 23.87 6.07 16.53
N ARG A 71 24.27 4.91 17.04
CA ARG A 71 23.65 3.62 16.72
C ARG A 71 22.16 3.56 17.11
N GLU A 72 21.82 4.03 18.31
CA GLU A 72 20.46 4.03 18.80
C GLU A 72 19.58 5.05 18.07
N ARG A 73 20.14 6.25 17.76
CA ARG A 73 19.44 7.24 16.91
C ARG A 73 19.10 6.67 15.54
N ARG A 74 20.05 5.95 14.91
CA ARG A 74 19.80 5.30 13.63
C ARG A 74 18.67 4.29 13.72
N PHE A 75 18.67 3.40 14.72
CA PHE A 75 17.61 2.42 14.90
C PHE A 75 16.25 3.08 15.16
N ALA A 76 16.20 4.16 15.94
CA ALA A 76 14.97 4.92 16.17
C ALA A 76 14.41 5.50 14.86
N LEU A 77 15.27 6.04 13.99
CA LEU A 77 14.88 6.55 12.69
C LEU A 77 14.39 5.43 11.76
N GLU A 78 15.11 4.32 11.67
CA GLU A 78 14.72 3.15 10.87
C GLU A 78 13.36 2.59 11.30
N GLN A 79 13.14 2.42 12.61
CA GLN A 79 11.86 1.97 13.17
C GLN A 79 10.73 2.96 12.90
N THR A 80 10.97 4.26 13.07
CA THR A 80 9.96 5.30 12.80
C THR A 80 9.56 5.31 11.33
N THR A 81 10.52 5.22 10.41
CA THR A 81 10.25 5.16 8.97
C THR A 81 9.41 3.92 8.63
N LEU A 82 9.80 2.75 9.13
CA LEU A 82 9.06 1.51 8.89
C LEU A 82 7.63 1.57 9.45
N LEU A 83 7.44 2.10 10.66
CA LEU A 83 6.12 2.25 11.27
C LEU A 83 5.21 3.20 10.47
N ASN A 84 5.76 4.33 10.00
CA ASN A 84 5.02 5.28 9.16
C ASN A 84 4.60 4.64 7.84
N ASP A 85 5.51 3.93 7.17
CA ASP A 85 5.22 3.22 5.93
C ASP A 85 4.20 2.11 6.14
N ALA A 86 4.32 1.35 7.24
CA ALA A 86 3.38 0.31 7.60
C ALA A 86 1.98 0.87 7.83
N TYR A 87 1.84 1.91 8.64
CA TYR A 87 0.55 2.52 8.91
C TYR A 87 -0.09 3.10 7.65
N ARG A 88 0.67 3.87 6.84
CA ARG A 88 0.18 4.46 5.60
C ARG A 88 -0.30 3.41 4.61
N THR A 89 0.49 2.34 4.44
CA THR A 89 0.17 1.27 3.47
C THR A 89 -0.97 0.39 3.96
N LEU A 90 -0.93 -0.04 5.22
CA LEU A 90 -1.90 -1.02 5.72
C LEU A 90 -3.28 -0.43 6.03
N ARG A 91 -3.40 0.87 6.28
CA ARG A 91 -4.70 1.52 6.46
C ARG A 91 -5.48 1.68 5.16
N ASP A 92 -4.80 1.82 4.03
CA ASP A 92 -5.43 1.98 2.72
C ASP A 92 -5.66 0.60 2.07
N ARG A 93 -6.89 0.34 1.62
CA ARG A 93 -7.29 -0.95 1.04
C ARG A 93 -6.49 -1.28 -0.23
N ALA A 94 -6.35 -0.31 -1.13
CA ALA A 94 -5.66 -0.53 -2.40
C ALA A 94 -4.15 -0.71 -2.16
N ALA A 95 -3.51 0.17 -1.38
CA ALA A 95 -2.09 0.08 -1.06
C ALA A 95 -1.76 -1.24 -0.36
N ARG A 96 -2.62 -1.69 0.58
CA ARG A 96 -2.49 -2.99 1.25
C ARG A 96 -2.61 -4.15 0.27
N ALA A 97 -3.55 -4.11 -0.67
CA ALA A 97 -3.71 -5.14 -1.69
C ALA A 97 -2.48 -5.22 -2.62
N PHE A 98 -1.94 -4.09 -3.09
CA PHE A 98 -0.68 -4.05 -3.84
C PHE A 98 0.49 -4.60 -3.03
N TYR A 99 0.57 -4.26 -1.74
CA TYR A 99 1.63 -4.76 -0.88
C TYR A 99 1.53 -6.27 -0.64
N LEU A 100 0.33 -6.81 -0.41
CA LEU A 100 0.11 -8.26 -0.31
C LEU A 100 0.51 -9.00 -1.58
N LEU A 101 0.18 -8.46 -2.75
CA LEU A 101 0.60 -9.02 -4.04
C LEU A 101 2.14 -9.04 -4.15
N LYS A 102 2.80 -7.93 -3.76
CA LYS A 102 4.27 -7.82 -3.73
C LYS A 102 4.91 -8.82 -2.78
N LEU A 103 4.39 -9.02 -1.58
CA LEU A 103 4.86 -10.05 -0.63
C LEU A 103 4.76 -11.46 -1.21
N ASN A 104 3.83 -11.68 -2.14
CA ASN A 104 3.65 -12.95 -2.82
C ASN A 104 4.44 -13.07 -4.14
N GLY A 105 5.36 -12.14 -4.41
CA GLY A 105 6.31 -12.23 -5.53
C GLY A 105 5.88 -11.51 -6.80
N ARG A 106 4.78 -10.74 -6.79
CA ARG A 106 4.31 -9.94 -7.93
C ARG A 106 4.31 -8.45 -7.56
N ASP A 107 5.30 -7.71 -8.01
CA ASP A 107 5.41 -6.26 -7.75
C ASP A 107 4.95 -5.46 -8.98
N LEU A 108 3.72 -4.95 -8.95
CA LEU A 108 3.15 -4.11 -10.02
C LEU A 108 3.57 -2.63 -9.91
N THR A 109 4.31 -2.24 -8.88
CA THR A 109 4.75 -0.84 -8.71
C THR A 109 5.96 -0.50 -9.56
N ARG A 110 6.69 -1.49 -10.06
CA ARG A 110 7.82 -1.32 -10.96
C ARG A 110 7.33 -1.08 -12.39
N GLU A 111 7.94 -0.13 -13.09
CA GLU A 111 7.57 0.23 -14.47
C GLU A 111 7.66 -0.95 -15.45
N ASP A 112 8.60 -1.87 -15.20
CA ASP A 112 8.82 -3.07 -16.01
C ASP A 112 7.74 -4.16 -15.78
N ALA A 113 6.96 -4.08 -14.68
CA ALA A 113 5.96 -5.09 -14.36
C ALA A 113 4.76 -5.07 -15.31
N GLY A 114 4.48 -3.95 -15.95
CA GLY A 114 3.42 -3.82 -16.97
C GLY A 114 3.74 -4.55 -18.29
N GLY A 115 5.03 -4.77 -18.60
CA GLY A 115 5.45 -5.47 -19.81
C GLY A 115 5.40 -7.01 -19.72
N GLN A 116 5.27 -7.55 -18.51
CA GLN A 116 5.25 -9.01 -18.30
C GLN A 116 3.84 -9.60 -18.16
N MET A 117 2.81 -8.76 -18.05
CA MET A 117 1.43 -9.19 -17.90
C MET A 117 0.60 -8.69 -19.08
N ALA A 118 0.16 -9.62 -19.93
CA ALA A 118 -0.76 -9.31 -21.03
C ALA A 118 -2.14 -8.97 -20.44
N MET A 119 -2.56 -7.72 -20.57
CA MET A 119 -3.93 -7.33 -20.24
C MET A 119 -4.91 -7.84 -21.31
N PRO A 120 -6.14 -8.22 -20.92
CA PRO A 120 -7.17 -8.60 -21.88
C PRO A 120 -7.40 -7.49 -22.92
N HIS A 121 -7.55 -7.87 -24.21
CA HIS A 121 -7.73 -6.92 -25.30
C HIS A 121 -8.92 -5.98 -25.07
N ALA A 122 -10.03 -6.53 -24.59
CA ALA A 122 -11.22 -5.74 -24.25
C ALA A 122 -10.95 -4.65 -23.21
N PHE A 123 -10.04 -4.89 -22.25
CA PHE A 123 -9.65 -3.85 -21.30
C PHE A 123 -8.77 -2.76 -21.94
N LEU A 124 -7.91 -3.13 -22.88
CA LEU A 124 -7.09 -2.16 -23.59
C LEU A 124 -7.96 -1.26 -24.51
N GLU A 125 -8.98 -1.82 -25.14
CA GLU A 125 -9.97 -1.05 -25.90
C GLU A 125 -10.74 -0.08 -25.00
N GLU A 126 -11.26 -0.56 -23.86
CA GLU A 126 -11.94 0.25 -22.84
C GLU A 126 -11.06 1.44 -22.38
N VAL A 127 -9.79 1.19 -22.14
CA VAL A 127 -8.81 2.20 -21.73
C VAL A 127 -8.63 3.28 -22.80
N MET A 128 -8.57 2.88 -24.07
CA MET A 128 -8.44 3.82 -25.19
C MET A 128 -9.69 4.68 -25.35
N GLU A 129 -10.87 4.08 -25.29
CA GLU A 129 -12.15 4.79 -25.35
C GLU A 129 -12.31 5.82 -24.23
N LEU A 130 -11.96 5.43 -22.98
CA LEU A 130 -12.01 6.34 -21.84
C LEU A 130 -11.03 7.52 -22.00
N ARG A 131 -9.83 7.29 -22.53
CA ARG A 131 -8.87 8.36 -22.80
C ARG A 131 -9.34 9.30 -23.88
N GLU A 132 -9.79 8.78 -25.02
CA GLU A 132 -10.29 9.61 -26.12
C GLU A 132 -11.47 10.48 -25.67
N ALA A 133 -12.39 9.94 -24.89
CA ALA A 133 -13.51 10.69 -24.33
C ALA A 133 -13.05 11.78 -23.37
N LEU A 134 -12.11 11.49 -22.47
CA LEU A 134 -11.57 12.48 -21.53
C LEU A 134 -10.81 13.60 -22.25
N ASP A 135 -10.01 13.27 -23.25
CA ASP A 135 -9.28 14.27 -24.07
C ASP A 135 -10.27 15.17 -24.82
N GLY A 136 -11.37 14.62 -25.35
CA GLY A 136 -12.45 15.36 -25.93
C GLY A 136 -13.11 16.35 -24.96
N HIS A 137 -13.39 15.91 -23.73
CA HIS A 137 -13.96 16.76 -22.69
C HIS A 137 -12.99 17.85 -22.24
N ARG A 138 -11.69 17.52 -22.12
CA ARG A 138 -10.64 18.50 -21.81
C ARG A 138 -10.55 19.59 -22.87
N ALA A 139 -10.54 19.22 -24.17
CA ALA A 139 -10.50 20.15 -25.28
C ALA A 139 -11.74 21.07 -25.31
N ALA A 140 -12.91 20.53 -24.99
CA ALA A 140 -14.18 21.26 -24.93
C ALA A 140 -14.37 22.05 -23.62
N ARG A 141 -13.48 21.92 -22.64
CA ARG A 141 -13.62 22.43 -21.23
C ARG A 141 -14.93 21.99 -20.58
N ALA A 142 -15.38 20.79 -20.88
CA ALA A 142 -16.65 20.21 -20.43
C ALA A 142 -16.47 19.42 -19.13
N LEU A 143 -16.57 20.09 -17.98
CA LEU A 143 -16.33 19.47 -16.66
C LEU A 143 -17.43 18.48 -16.27
N GLU A 144 -18.71 18.81 -16.46
CA GLU A 144 -19.81 17.94 -16.02
C GLU A 144 -19.78 16.55 -16.69
N PRO A 145 -19.56 16.39 -18.00
CA PRO A 145 -19.35 15.07 -18.58
C PRO A 145 -18.13 14.33 -18.03
N ALA A 146 -17.02 15.04 -17.77
CA ALA A 146 -15.82 14.43 -17.17
C ALA A 146 -16.09 13.91 -15.75
N ARG A 147 -16.89 14.63 -14.94
CA ARG A 147 -17.36 14.18 -13.61
C ARG A 147 -18.22 12.92 -13.71
N GLY A 148 -19.18 12.89 -14.63
CA GLY A 148 -19.98 11.69 -14.85
C GLY A 148 -19.15 10.47 -15.21
N MET A 149 -18.10 10.65 -16.04
CA MET A 149 -17.12 9.58 -16.32
C MET A 149 -16.34 9.18 -15.05
N ALA A 150 -15.91 10.13 -14.23
CA ALA A 150 -15.20 9.85 -13.01
C ALA A 150 -16.03 9.03 -12.01
N GLU A 151 -17.33 9.29 -11.88
CA GLU A 151 -18.24 8.48 -11.06
C GLU A 151 -18.28 7.03 -11.55
N ASP A 152 -18.49 6.80 -12.86
CA ASP A 152 -18.53 5.46 -13.45
C ASP A 152 -17.18 4.72 -13.27
N VAL A 153 -16.06 5.39 -13.56
CA VAL A 153 -14.71 4.84 -13.37
C VAL A 153 -14.43 4.56 -11.90
N GLY A 154 -14.94 5.39 -10.98
CA GLY A 154 -14.88 5.17 -9.54
C GLY A 154 -15.55 3.86 -9.12
N HIS A 155 -16.73 3.57 -9.68
CA HIS A 155 -17.43 2.30 -9.45
C HIS A 155 -16.66 1.09 -10.02
N ARG A 156 -16.12 1.22 -11.23
CA ARG A 156 -15.27 0.18 -11.86
C ARG A 156 -14.00 -0.08 -11.04
N ARG A 157 -13.38 0.98 -10.52
CA ARG A 157 -12.21 0.89 -9.62
C ARG A 157 -12.56 0.12 -8.34
N ALA A 158 -13.69 0.44 -7.72
CA ALA A 158 -14.14 -0.25 -6.51
C ALA A 158 -14.40 -1.74 -6.77
N ALA A 159 -15.10 -2.08 -7.85
CA ALA A 159 -15.34 -3.47 -8.24
C ALA A 159 -14.04 -4.24 -8.53
N ALA A 160 -13.09 -3.62 -9.20
CA ALA A 160 -11.78 -4.22 -9.47
C ALA A 160 -10.99 -4.45 -8.16
N LEU A 161 -11.06 -3.53 -7.20
CA LEU A 161 -10.42 -3.71 -5.88
C LEU A 161 -11.05 -4.88 -5.10
N GLU A 162 -12.37 -5.01 -5.10
CA GLU A 162 -13.05 -6.15 -4.47
C GLU A 162 -12.68 -7.49 -5.12
N GLU A 163 -12.50 -7.51 -6.44
CA GLU A 163 -12.02 -8.70 -7.15
C GLU A 163 -10.59 -9.06 -6.72
N ALA A 164 -9.70 -8.08 -6.65
CA ALA A 164 -8.34 -8.27 -6.18
C ALA A 164 -8.30 -8.81 -4.74
N GLU A 165 -9.12 -8.23 -3.84
CA GLU A 165 -9.22 -8.67 -2.46
C GLU A 165 -9.74 -10.11 -2.34
N ARG A 166 -10.72 -10.50 -3.17
CA ARG A 166 -11.20 -11.91 -3.21
C ARG A 166 -10.07 -12.86 -3.63
N ALA A 167 -9.34 -12.52 -4.69
CA ALA A 167 -8.23 -13.32 -5.16
C ALA A 167 -7.09 -13.42 -4.12
N LEU A 168 -6.76 -12.33 -3.44
CA LEU A 168 -5.78 -12.32 -2.37
C LEU A 168 -6.22 -13.15 -1.15
N ARG A 169 -7.52 -13.14 -0.78
CA ARG A 169 -8.04 -14.03 0.26
C ARG A 169 -7.88 -15.50 -0.11
N GLN A 170 -8.18 -15.86 -1.34
CA GLN A 170 -7.98 -17.23 -1.86
C GLN A 170 -6.50 -17.63 -1.80
N LEU A 171 -5.60 -16.70 -2.18
CA LEU A 171 -4.16 -16.91 -2.10
C LEU A 171 -3.69 -17.19 -0.67
N LEU A 172 -4.12 -16.36 0.29
CA LEU A 172 -3.73 -16.48 1.68
C LEU A 172 -4.35 -17.68 2.39
N SER A 173 -5.52 -18.17 1.94
CA SER A 173 -6.18 -19.37 2.47
C SER A 173 -5.67 -20.69 1.86
N GLY A 174 -4.62 -20.65 1.02
CA GLY A 174 -4.02 -21.86 0.43
C GLY A 174 -4.72 -22.33 -0.84
N GLY A 175 -5.49 -21.49 -1.52
CA GLY A 175 -6.06 -21.77 -2.84
C GLY A 175 -5.00 -21.93 -3.94
N GLU A 176 -5.44 -22.19 -5.17
CA GLU A 176 -4.52 -22.34 -6.31
C GLU A 176 -3.70 -21.07 -6.53
N ARG A 177 -2.41 -21.13 -6.18
CA ARG A 177 -1.53 -19.96 -6.09
C ARG A 177 -1.40 -19.22 -7.42
N ALA A 178 -1.21 -19.93 -8.53
CA ALA A 178 -0.98 -19.30 -9.83
C ALA A 178 -2.22 -18.51 -10.29
N ALA A 179 -3.38 -19.15 -10.28
CA ALA A 179 -4.65 -18.52 -10.68
C ALA A 179 -5.01 -17.33 -9.78
N ALA A 180 -4.82 -17.46 -8.47
CA ALA A 180 -5.08 -16.38 -7.52
C ALA A 180 -4.14 -15.17 -7.73
N LEU A 181 -2.85 -15.41 -7.98
CA LEU A 181 -1.88 -14.36 -8.30
C LEU A 181 -2.20 -13.67 -9.62
N ASP A 182 -2.57 -14.41 -10.67
CA ASP A 182 -2.92 -13.85 -11.96
C ASP A 182 -4.20 -13.01 -11.86
N SER A 183 -5.23 -13.51 -11.18
CA SER A 183 -6.48 -12.78 -10.94
C SER A 183 -6.24 -11.50 -10.16
N ALA A 184 -5.51 -11.55 -9.04
CA ALA A 184 -5.17 -10.39 -8.24
C ALA A 184 -4.35 -9.36 -9.04
N SER A 185 -3.39 -9.83 -9.86
CA SER A 185 -2.55 -8.96 -10.68
C SER A 185 -3.36 -8.20 -11.73
N HIS A 186 -4.24 -8.89 -12.46
CA HIS A 186 -5.11 -8.26 -13.46
C HIS A 186 -6.08 -7.25 -12.83
N ALA A 187 -6.68 -7.62 -11.70
CA ALA A 187 -7.59 -6.73 -10.99
C ALA A 187 -6.87 -5.46 -10.47
N LEU A 188 -5.68 -5.60 -9.87
CA LEU A 188 -4.90 -4.47 -9.38
C LEU A 188 -4.32 -3.60 -10.52
N ALA A 189 -4.01 -4.17 -11.67
CA ALA A 189 -3.62 -3.37 -12.83
C ALA A 189 -4.78 -2.46 -13.29
N ARG A 190 -6.03 -2.96 -13.28
CA ARG A 190 -7.23 -2.14 -13.54
C ARG A 190 -7.41 -1.05 -12.46
N VAL A 191 -7.25 -1.40 -11.17
CA VAL A 191 -7.30 -0.41 -10.08
C VAL A 191 -6.30 0.71 -10.32
N ARG A 192 -5.05 0.39 -10.70
CA ARG A 192 -4.02 1.40 -10.98
C ARG A 192 -4.39 2.31 -12.14
N TYR A 193 -4.91 1.73 -13.22
CA TYR A 193 -5.35 2.49 -14.37
C TYR A 193 -6.49 3.45 -14.01
N PHE A 194 -7.53 2.94 -13.38
CA PHE A 194 -8.68 3.76 -12.98
C PHE A 194 -8.29 4.85 -11.96
N THR A 195 -7.34 4.57 -11.08
CA THR A 195 -6.82 5.59 -10.16
C THR A 195 -6.16 6.74 -10.92
N ARG A 196 -5.31 6.44 -11.91
CA ARG A 196 -4.67 7.48 -12.76
C ARG A 196 -5.70 8.29 -13.54
N PHE A 197 -6.72 7.63 -14.07
CA PHE A 197 -7.80 8.33 -14.77
C PHE A 197 -8.53 9.31 -13.86
N LEU A 198 -8.84 8.91 -12.63
CA LEU A 198 -9.48 9.77 -11.63
C LEU A 198 -8.59 10.97 -11.24
N GLU A 199 -7.29 10.75 -11.08
CA GLU A 199 -6.31 11.82 -10.84
C GLU A 199 -6.24 12.82 -12.03
N GLU A 200 -6.37 12.35 -13.26
CA GLU A 200 -6.41 13.22 -14.46
C GLU A 200 -7.68 14.08 -14.50
N VAL A 201 -8.84 13.54 -14.08
CA VAL A 201 -10.09 14.31 -13.97
C VAL A 201 -9.99 15.35 -12.85
N GLU A 202 -9.45 14.96 -11.68
CA GLU A 202 -9.23 15.87 -10.55
C GLU A 202 -8.32 17.04 -10.94
N ALA A 203 -7.21 16.76 -11.63
CA ALA A 203 -6.32 17.80 -12.15
C ALA A 203 -7.03 18.75 -13.14
N MET A 204 -7.92 18.24 -14.00
CA MET A 204 -8.73 19.05 -14.90
C MET A 204 -9.70 19.97 -14.14
N GLU A 205 -10.27 19.51 -13.04
CA GLU A 205 -11.14 20.32 -12.17
C GLU A 205 -10.35 21.43 -11.46
N GLU A 206 -9.17 21.11 -10.92
CA GLU A 206 -8.30 22.10 -10.28
C GLU A 206 -7.86 23.20 -11.25
N GLU A 207 -7.49 22.83 -12.50
CA GLU A 207 -7.14 23.79 -13.56
C GLU A 207 -8.29 24.73 -13.89
N ALA A 208 -9.54 24.23 -13.90
CA ALA A 208 -10.71 25.04 -14.19
C ALA A 208 -11.08 26.01 -13.05
N LEU A 209 -10.80 25.63 -11.79
CA LEU A 209 -11.03 26.49 -10.64
C LEU A 209 -9.97 27.62 -10.50
N ALA A 210 -8.79 27.43 -11.10
CA ALA A 210 -7.69 28.38 -11.06
C ALA A 210 -7.78 29.50 -12.13
N GLN A 211 -8.75 29.42 -13.06
CA GLN A 211 -9.00 30.38 -14.13
C GLN A 211 -10.15 31.34 -13.78
#